data_e6bdf2a8213c440246d40c2bb2208d00
#
_entry.id   e6bdf2a8213c440246d40c2bb2208d00
#
_cell.length_a   1.000
_cell.length_b   1.000
_cell.length_c   1.000
_cell.angle_alpha   90.00
_cell.angle_beta   90.00
_cell.angle_gamma   90.00
#
_symmetry.space_group_name_H-M   'P 1'
#
loop_
_entity.id
_entity.type
_entity.pdbx_description
1 polymer ?
#
loop_
_entity_poly.entity_id
_entity_poly.type
_entity_poly.pdbx_seq_one_letter_code
_entity_poly.pdbx_strand_id
1 'polypeptide(L)'
;MKLLLTGALVTGLMGVAAHAQPTMNSETAYPKGSIGYEALVKGDNARAVSQILASAQVSRHDPAKLINLGRAYARMGRMAEASAMFNIVMQSRDSVDLVLADGRVMNSKDAARKAYASLQPRLATR
;
A
#
# COMPACT_ATOMS: atom_id res chain seq x y z
N MET A 1 -37.32 -38.59 44.55
CA MET A 1 -37.38 -37.47 43.60
C MET A 1 -35.97 -37.12 43.15
N LYS A 2 -35.61 -37.49 41.93
CA LYS A 2 -34.29 -37.16 41.37
C LYS A 2 -34.49 -36.03 40.35
N LEU A 3 -33.96 -34.84 40.65
CA LEU A 3 -33.90 -33.74 39.72
C LEU A 3 -32.65 -33.92 38.83
N LEU A 4 -32.88 -34.16 37.56
CA LEU A 4 -31.84 -34.15 36.56
C LEU A 4 -31.73 -32.71 36.02
N LEU A 5 -30.63 -32.02 36.38
CA LEU A 5 -30.24 -30.76 35.74
C LEU A 5 -29.47 -31.07 34.45
N THR A 6 -30.13 -30.88 33.32
CA THR A 6 -29.50 -30.90 32.02
C THR A 6 -28.87 -29.53 31.76
N GLY A 7 -27.56 -29.45 31.94
CA GLY A 7 -26.77 -28.26 31.53
C GLY A 7 -26.63 -28.22 30.03
N ALA A 8 -27.23 -27.24 29.36
CA ALA A 8 -27.00 -26.95 27.98
C ALA A 8 -25.68 -26.22 27.82
N LEU A 9 -24.70 -26.89 27.20
CA LEU A 9 -23.41 -26.30 26.83
C LEU A 9 -23.63 -25.49 25.56
N VAL A 10 -23.72 -24.18 25.67
CA VAL A 10 -23.72 -23.27 24.52
C VAL A 10 -22.27 -23.04 24.13
N THR A 11 -21.79 -23.80 23.16
CA THR A 11 -20.52 -23.52 22.48
C THR A 11 -20.73 -22.34 21.51
N GLY A 12 -20.37 -21.16 22.01
CA GLY A 12 -20.28 -19.96 21.17
C GLY A 12 -19.15 -20.13 20.14
N LEU A 13 -19.50 -20.39 18.90
CA LEU A 13 -18.60 -20.29 17.76
C LEU A 13 -18.29 -18.80 17.57
N MET A 14 -17.20 -18.32 18.14
CA MET A 14 -16.64 -17.03 17.74
C MET A 14 -16.10 -17.19 16.32
N GLY A 15 -16.91 -16.81 15.34
CA GLY A 15 -16.46 -16.64 13.97
C GLY A 15 -15.40 -15.55 13.94
N VAL A 16 -14.14 -15.95 13.81
CA VAL A 16 -13.06 -15.02 13.45
C VAL A 16 -13.40 -14.57 12.05
N ALA A 17 -13.96 -13.38 11.90
CA ALA A 17 -14.07 -12.75 10.61
C ALA A 17 -12.63 -12.58 10.09
N ALA A 18 -12.21 -13.49 9.24
CA ALA A 18 -11.00 -13.31 8.46
C ALA A 18 -11.23 -12.05 7.61
N HIS A 19 -10.68 -10.94 8.04
CA HIS A 19 -10.56 -9.76 7.20
C HIS A 19 -9.67 -10.20 6.04
N ALA A 20 -10.30 -10.53 4.93
CA ALA A 20 -9.60 -10.67 3.66
C ALA A 20 -8.92 -9.32 3.41
N GLN A 21 -7.64 -9.25 3.73
CA GLN A 21 -6.82 -8.14 3.29
C GLN A 21 -6.92 -8.13 1.78
N PRO A 22 -7.21 -6.98 1.15
CA PRO A 22 -7.18 -6.94 -0.29
C PRO A 22 -5.81 -7.45 -0.71
N THR A 23 -5.79 -8.61 -1.35
CA THR A 23 -4.61 -9.11 -2.02
C THR A 23 -4.27 -8.05 -3.05
N MET A 24 -3.32 -7.20 -2.70
CA MET A 24 -2.75 -6.25 -3.65
C MET A 24 -2.07 -7.14 -4.67
N ASN A 25 -2.76 -7.39 -5.78
CA ASN A 25 -2.23 -8.10 -6.90
C ASN A 25 -0.82 -7.60 -7.20
N SER A 26 0.04 -8.48 -7.64
CA SER A 26 1.44 -8.24 -8.04
C SER A 26 1.65 -7.05 -8.98
N GLU A 27 0.58 -6.45 -9.47
CA GLU A 27 0.58 -5.21 -10.24
C GLU A 27 0.96 -3.95 -9.44
N THR A 28 0.96 -4.02 -8.12
CA THR A 28 1.42 -2.94 -7.25
C THR A 28 2.88 -3.11 -6.86
N ALA A 29 3.71 -3.39 -7.84
CA ALA A 29 5.13 -3.55 -7.62
C ALA A 29 5.76 -2.23 -7.13
N TYR A 30 6.39 -2.29 -5.98
CA TYR A 30 7.16 -1.17 -5.43
C TYR A 30 8.54 -1.13 -6.09
N PRO A 31 9.13 0.06 -6.28
CA PRO A 31 10.53 0.14 -6.67
C PRO A 31 11.42 -0.58 -5.66
N LYS A 32 12.05 -1.66 -6.09
CA LYS A 32 12.90 -2.51 -5.26
C LYS A 32 14.14 -1.74 -4.79
N GLY A 33 14.50 -1.93 -3.55
CA GLY A 33 15.68 -1.31 -2.95
C GLY A 33 15.51 0.17 -2.61
N SER A 34 14.34 0.77 -2.88
CA SER A 34 14.05 2.14 -2.50
C SER A 34 13.67 2.26 -1.02
N ILE A 35 13.79 3.48 -0.48
CA ILE A 35 13.45 3.75 0.92
C ILE A 35 11.98 3.42 1.18
N GLY A 36 11.71 2.75 2.31
CA GLY A 36 10.39 2.30 2.70
C GLY A 36 9.92 1.00 2.05
N TYR A 37 10.68 0.45 1.10
CA TYR A 37 10.33 -0.79 0.41
C TYR A 37 10.04 -1.96 1.36
N GLU A 38 10.97 -2.22 2.28
CA GLU A 38 10.84 -3.32 3.25
C GLU A 38 9.58 -3.18 4.14
N ALA A 39 9.31 -1.99 4.59
CA ALA A 39 8.12 -1.71 5.41
C ALA A 39 6.84 -1.90 4.59
N LEU A 40 6.82 -1.46 3.33
CA LEU A 40 5.69 -1.64 2.43
C LEU A 40 5.41 -3.11 2.14
N VAL A 41 6.45 -3.90 1.88
CA VAL A 41 6.31 -5.36 1.64
C VAL A 41 5.72 -6.07 2.85
N LYS A 42 6.10 -5.63 4.06
CA LYS A 42 5.56 -6.16 5.33
C LYS A 42 4.17 -5.62 5.68
N GLY A 43 3.63 -4.68 4.90
CA GLY A 43 2.34 -4.04 5.18
C GLY A 43 2.39 -2.96 6.27
N ASP A 44 3.58 -2.61 6.76
CA ASP A 44 3.78 -1.55 7.76
C ASP A 44 3.84 -0.17 7.07
N ASN A 45 2.67 0.30 6.66
CA ASN A 45 2.53 1.51 5.87
C ASN A 45 2.94 2.77 6.67
N ALA A 46 2.64 2.83 7.95
CA ALA A 46 3.01 3.96 8.81
C ALA A 46 4.54 4.06 8.96
N ARG A 47 5.21 2.93 9.13
CA ARG A 47 6.66 2.88 9.17
C ARG A 47 7.28 3.27 7.82
N ALA A 48 6.70 2.83 6.72
CA ALA A 48 7.15 3.22 5.39
C ALA A 48 7.09 4.75 5.22
N VAL A 49 5.98 5.39 5.57
CA VAL A 49 5.84 6.85 5.53
C VAL A 49 6.91 7.52 6.38
N SER A 50 7.08 7.08 7.63
CA SER A 50 8.07 7.64 8.55
C SER A 50 9.50 7.55 7.99
N GLN A 51 9.90 6.38 7.49
CA GLN A 51 11.22 6.17 6.89
C GLN A 51 11.44 7.02 5.65
N ILE A 52 10.46 7.12 4.79
CA ILE A 52 10.55 7.89 3.55
C ILE A 52 10.67 9.39 3.86
N LEU A 53 9.86 9.91 4.77
CA LEU A 53 9.89 11.32 5.13
C LEU A 53 11.18 11.71 5.87
N ALA A 54 11.72 10.81 6.68
CA ALA A 54 12.99 11.04 7.39
C ALA A 54 14.23 10.97 6.49
N SER A 55 14.12 10.46 5.26
CA SER A 55 15.27 10.28 4.36
C SER A 55 15.70 11.59 3.71
N ALA A 56 16.62 12.28 4.32
CA ALA A 56 17.19 13.53 3.79
C ALA A 56 18.21 13.31 2.64
N GLN A 57 18.82 12.12 2.58
CA GLN A 57 19.86 11.80 1.60
C GLN A 57 19.33 11.53 0.18
N VAL A 58 18.05 11.22 0.05
CA VAL A 58 17.41 11.01 -1.24
C VAL A 58 16.54 12.21 -1.56
N SER A 59 16.67 12.70 -2.80
CA SER A 59 15.89 13.84 -3.27
C SER A 59 14.39 13.67 -2.94
N ARG A 60 13.78 14.75 -2.48
CA ARG A 60 12.32 14.80 -2.29
C ARG A 60 11.50 14.58 -3.57
N HIS A 61 12.16 14.71 -4.73
CA HIS A 61 11.56 14.49 -6.05
C HIS A 61 11.96 13.15 -6.67
N ASP A 62 12.65 12.29 -5.91
CA ASP A 62 12.99 10.94 -6.39
C ASP A 62 11.73 10.15 -6.72
N PRO A 63 11.59 9.64 -7.95
CA PRO A 63 10.35 8.97 -8.37
C PRO A 63 10.04 7.72 -7.58
N ALA A 64 11.05 6.91 -7.23
CA ALA A 64 10.85 5.68 -6.47
C ALA A 64 10.34 6.01 -5.05
N LYS A 65 10.93 7.02 -4.42
CA LYS A 65 10.53 7.54 -3.11
C LYS A 65 9.07 8.01 -3.14
N LEU A 66 8.70 8.82 -4.12
CA LEU A 66 7.35 9.37 -4.25
C LEU A 66 6.31 8.30 -4.54
N ILE A 67 6.63 7.31 -5.38
CA ILE A 67 5.74 6.19 -5.67
C ILE A 67 5.51 5.35 -4.41
N ASN A 68 6.56 5.04 -3.65
CA ASN A 68 6.41 4.29 -2.40
C ASN A 68 5.60 5.07 -1.36
N LEU A 69 5.83 6.37 -1.23
CA LEU A 69 5.06 7.24 -0.32
C LEU A 69 3.58 7.29 -0.72
N GLY A 70 3.29 7.47 -1.99
CA GLY A 70 1.92 7.47 -2.51
C GLY A 70 1.20 6.15 -2.25
N ARG A 71 1.89 5.03 -2.40
CA ARG A 71 1.33 3.69 -2.12
C ARG A 71 1.06 3.48 -0.63
N ALA A 72 1.97 3.93 0.24
CA ALA A 72 1.75 3.88 1.68
C ALA A 72 0.52 4.70 2.07
N TYR A 73 0.39 5.91 1.56
CA TYR A 73 -0.79 6.75 1.79
C TYR A 73 -2.09 6.10 1.28
N ALA A 74 -2.07 5.53 0.08
CA ALA A 74 -3.25 4.84 -0.48
C ALA A 74 -3.72 3.68 0.39
N ARG A 75 -2.78 2.89 0.93
CA ARG A 75 -3.09 1.78 1.84
C ARG A 75 -3.65 2.25 3.19
N MET A 76 -3.25 3.44 3.63
CA MET A 76 -3.77 4.08 4.83
C MET A 76 -5.11 4.80 4.60
N GLY A 77 -5.68 4.75 3.39
CA GLY A 77 -6.90 5.46 3.02
C GLY A 77 -6.70 6.96 2.74
N ARG A 78 -5.47 7.45 2.72
CA ARG A 78 -5.10 8.86 2.47
C ARG A 78 -4.99 9.10 0.98
N MET A 79 -6.13 9.10 0.29
CA MET A 79 -6.19 9.10 -1.18
C MET A 79 -5.73 10.42 -1.80
N ALA A 80 -6.00 11.55 -1.15
CA ALA A 80 -5.56 12.86 -1.64
C ALA A 80 -4.03 12.99 -1.65
N GLU A 81 -3.38 12.55 -0.57
CA GLU A 81 -1.93 12.55 -0.47
C GLU A 81 -1.31 11.54 -1.45
N ALA A 82 -1.91 10.37 -1.59
CA ALA A 82 -1.47 9.38 -2.59
C ALA A 82 -1.52 9.95 -4.01
N SER A 83 -2.64 10.57 -4.39
CA SER A 83 -2.80 11.23 -5.68
C SER A 83 -1.75 12.32 -5.90
N ALA A 84 -1.47 13.14 -4.89
CA ALA A 84 -0.47 14.20 -4.99
C ALA A 84 0.92 13.64 -5.29
N MET A 85 1.32 12.58 -4.61
CA MET A 85 2.63 11.94 -4.82
C MET A 85 2.78 11.39 -6.25
N PHE A 86 1.77 10.70 -6.74
CA PHE A 86 1.80 10.16 -8.11
C PHE A 86 1.79 11.27 -9.17
N ASN A 87 1.02 12.34 -8.94
CA ASN A 87 0.98 13.48 -9.86
C ASN A 87 2.34 14.17 -9.99
N ILE A 88 3.09 14.32 -8.90
CA ILE A 88 4.45 14.88 -8.95
C ILE A 88 5.32 14.06 -9.90
N VAL A 89 5.28 12.74 -9.81
CA VAL A 89 6.07 11.87 -10.71
C VAL A 89 5.59 11.97 -12.15
N MET A 90 4.29 11.96 -12.39
CA MET A 90 3.73 12.04 -13.75
C MET A 90 4.07 13.37 -14.44
N GLN A 91 4.15 14.46 -13.71
CA GLN A 91 4.44 15.81 -14.22
C GLN A 91 5.94 16.14 -14.22
N SER A 92 6.79 15.29 -13.69
CA SER A 92 8.24 15.48 -13.72
C SER A 92 8.75 15.67 -15.15
N ARG A 93 9.75 16.51 -15.34
CA ARG A 93 10.43 16.65 -16.64
C ARG A 93 11.15 15.38 -17.02
N ASP A 94 11.86 14.82 -16.07
CA ASP A 94 12.67 13.62 -16.22
C ASP A 94 11.89 12.38 -15.87
N SER A 95 12.24 11.27 -16.50
CA SER A 95 11.75 9.95 -16.16
C SER A 95 12.94 9.00 -16.04
N VAL A 96 12.82 8.04 -15.13
CA VAL A 96 13.84 7.02 -14.91
C VAL A 96 13.20 5.63 -14.97
N ASP A 97 13.99 4.65 -15.30
CA ASP A 97 13.55 3.26 -15.25
C ASP A 97 13.70 2.73 -13.83
N LEU A 98 12.63 2.13 -13.32
CA LEU A 98 12.54 1.55 -12.00
C LEU A 98 12.52 0.02 -12.12
N VAL A 99 13.30 -0.64 -11.28
CA VAL A 99 13.17 -2.09 -11.09
C VAL A 99 12.10 -2.32 -10.03
N LEU A 100 11.02 -2.98 -10.43
CA LEU A 100 9.90 -3.28 -9.55
C LEU A 100 10.18 -4.52 -8.67
N ALA A 101 9.36 -4.73 -7.65
CA ALA A 101 9.50 -5.86 -6.71
C ALA A 101 9.47 -7.23 -7.41
N ASP A 102 8.75 -7.35 -8.50
CA ASP A 102 8.66 -8.55 -9.34
C ASP A 102 9.80 -8.70 -10.35
N GLY A 103 10.78 -7.79 -10.34
CA GLY A 103 11.94 -7.78 -11.22
C GLY A 103 11.70 -7.13 -12.58
N ARG A 104 10.48 -6.71 -12.90
CA ARG A 104 10.21 -5.97 -14.14
C ARG A 104 10.82 -4.58 -14.09
N VAL A 105 11.22 -4.09 -15.25
CA VAL A 105 11.63 -2.69 -15.44
C VAL A 105 10.44 -1.90 -15.98
N MET A 106 10.18 -0.74 -15.38
CA MET A 106 9.08 0.14 -15.79
C MET A 106 9.51 1.60 -15.66
N ASN A 107 9.16 2.40 -16.66
CA ASN A 107 9.38 3.85 -16.58
C ASN A 107 8.60 4.45 -15.38
N SER A 108 9.22 5.38 -14.66
CA SER A 108 8.66 5.97 -13.45
C SER A 108 7.30 6.65 -13.67
N LYS A 109 7.11 7.33 -14.82
CA LYS A 109 5.82 7.96 -15.13
C LYS A 109 4.72 6.93 -15.39
N ASP A 110 5.07 5.81 -16.04
CA ASP A 110 4.12 4.71 -16.28
C ASP A 110 3.76 4.01 -14.98
N ALA A 111 4.73 3.80 -14.11
CA ALA A 111 4.50 3.26 -12.76
C ALA A 111 3.56 4.16 -11.94
N ALA A 112 3.78 5.48 -12.00
CA ALA A 112 2.93 6.45 -11.32
C ALA A 112 1.51 6.50 -11.92
N ARG A 113 1.35 6.47 -13.24
CA ARG A 113 0.03 6.41 -13.90
C ARG A 113 -0.74 5.16 -13.48
N LYS A 114 -0.09 4.02 -13.45
CA LYS A 114 -0.68 2.74 -13.02
C LYS A 114 -1.14 2.79 -11.56
N ALA A 115 -0.28 3.32 -10.70
CA ALA A 115 -0.60 3.49 -9.29
C ALA A 115 -1.75 4.48 -9.08
N TYR A 116 -1.76 5.60 -9.80
CA TYR A 116 -2.85 6.58 -9.77
C TYR A 116 -4.17 5.97 -10.25
N ALA A 117 -4.16 5.24 -11.36
CA ALA A 117 -5.35 4.57 -11.88
C ALA A 117 -5.93 3.57 -10.88
N SER A 118 -5.12 2.92 -10.07
CA SER A 118 -5.57 1.99 -9.02
C SER A 118 -6.30 2.67 -7.86
N LEU A 119 -6.24 3.99 -7.74
CA LEU A 119 -7.00 4.75 -6.74
C LEU A 119 -8.46 4.96 -7.15
N GLN A 120 -8.76 4.98 -8.46
CA GLN A 120 -10.06 5.33 -9.00
C GLN A 120 -11.22 4.48 -8.49
N PRO A 121 -11.13 3.14 -8.39
CA PRO A 121 -12.21 2.31 -7.85
C PRO A 121 -12.53 2.63 -6.39
N ARG A 122 -11.55 3.10 -5.64
CA ARG A 122 -11.72 3.47 -4.23
C ARG A 122 -12.35 4.83 -4.04
N LEU A 123 -12.23 5.73 -5.03
CA LEU A 123 -12.88 7.03 -5.03
C LEU A 123 -14.34 6.94 -5.48
N ALA A 124 -14.69 5.98 -6.33
CA ALA A 124 -16.03 5.77 -6.86
C ALA A 124 -17.00 5.12 -5.86
N THR A 125 -16.51 4.52 -4.78
CA THR A 125 -17.31 3.81 -3.76
C THR A 125 -17.69 4.66 -2.55
N ARG A 126 -17.55 5.95 -2.62
CA ARG A 126 -17.97 6.89 -1.56
C ARG A 126 -19.28 7.55 -1.87
#